data_7da0221fd4310120d6dc9dfc43bcc20c
#
_entry.id   7da0221fd4310120d6dc9dfc43bcc20c
#
_cell.length_a   1.000
_cell.length_b   1.000
_cell.length_c   1.000
_cell.angle_alpha   90.00
_cell.angle_beta   90.00
_cell.angle_gamma   90.00
#
_symmetry.space_group_name_H-M   'P 1'
#
loop_
_entity.id
_entity.type
_entity.pdbx_description
1 polymer ?
#
loop_
_entity_poly.entity_id
_entity_poly.type
_entity_poly.pdbx_seq_one_letter_code
_entity_poly.pdbx_strand_id
1 'polypeptide(L)'
;MVTPVEPEISPADKATIEYVRSAKINAMSVECNKAVTNGFDVVLADGLVHHFDLTIEDQLNLISLKEMISAGATEVPYHEKGCLCKMYSVEDITVVMDKASAHKTYHLTYFNSLKNYIMNINEISEVDGVQYGIEIPAEYCSEILLSIAEQ
;
A
#
# COMPACT_ATOMS: atom_id res chain seq x y z
N MET A 1 38.50 16.80 19.48
CA MET A 1 37.05 16.68 19.68
C MET A 1 36.72 15.22 19.67
N VAL A 2 36.22 14.71 20.78
CA VAL A 2 35.80 13.29 20.90
C VAL A 2 34.38 13.18 20.38
N THR A 3 34.18 12.42 19.31
CA THR A 3 32.83 12.03 18.85
C THR A 3 32.16 11.25 19.97
N PRO A 4 30.92 11.60 20.39
CA PRO A 4 30.21 10.78 21.36
C PRO A 4 30.03 9.37 20.79
N VAL A 5 30.58 8.39 21.52
CA VAL A 5 30.35 6.98 21.20
C VAL A 5 28.92 6.67 21.63
N GLU A 6 28.06 6.33 20.69
CA GLU A 6 26.75 5.80 21.04
C GLU A 6 26.93 4.57 21.94
N PRO A 7 26.13 4.46 23.02
CA PRO A 7 26.24 3.30 23.89
C PRO A 7 25.99 2.01 23.10
N GLU A 8 26.95 1.07 23.15
CA GLU A 8 26.79 -0.22 22.51
C GLU A 8 25.61 -0.96 23.14
N ILE A 9 24.66 -1.39 22.28
CA ILE A 9 23.51 -2.19 22.70
C ILE A 9 24.00 -3.59 23.04
N SER A 10 23.62 -4.12 24.22
CA SER A 10 24.02 -5.46 24.63
C SER A 10 23.47 -6.55 23.69
N PRO A 11 24.10 -7.73 23.59
CA PRO A 11 23.58 -8.82 22.76
C PRO A 11 22.15 -9.23 23.12
N ALA A 12 21.78 -9.23 24.40
CA ALA A 12 20.42 -9.53 24.84
C ALA A 12 19.42 -8.46 24.38
N ASP A 13 19.80 -7.19 24.45
CA ASP A 13 18.95 -6.08 24.00
C ASP A 13 18.81 -6.07 22.47
N LYS A 14 19.88 -6.40 21.74
CA LYS A 14 19.83 -6.56 20.29
C LYS A 14 18.84 -7.65 19.89
N ALA A 15 18.89 -8.82 20.54
CA ALA A 15 17.97 -9.92 20.27
C ALA A 15 16.51 -9.50 20.55
N THR A 16 16.27 -8.76 21.61
CA THR A 16 14.94 -8.27 21.98
C THR A 16 14.42 -7.25 20.99
N ILE A 17 15.23 -6.28 20.58
CA ILE A 17 14.80 -5.26 19.62
C ILE A 17 14.58 -5.86 18.23
N GLU A 18 15.38 -6.81 17.80
CA GLU A 18 15.18 -7.54 16.55
C GLU A 18 13.84 -8.29 16.55
N TYR A 19 13.49 -8.93 17.65
CA TYR A 19 12.21 -9.60 17.80
C TYR A 19 11.04 -8.57 17.71
N VAL A 20 11.15 -7.47 18.42
CA VAL A 20 10.11 -6.43 18.43
C VAL A 20 9.94 -5.80 17.04
N ARG A 21 11.05 -5.53 16.34
CA ARG A 21 11.03 -5.04 14.95
C ARG A 21 10.31 -6.03 14.02
N SER A 22 10.67 -7.31 14.10
CA SER A 22 10.06 -8.35 13.25
C SER A 22 8.58 -8.49 13.51
N ALA A 23 8.16 -8.48 14.76
CA ALA A 23 6.75 -8.53 15.14
C ALA A 23 5.99 -7.31 14.61
N LYS A 24 6.57 -6.12 14.71
CA LYS A 24 5.96 -4.89 14.20
C LYS A 24 5.84 -4.92 12.67
N ILE A 25 6.88 -5.34 11.97
CA ILE A 25 6.87 -5.47 10.52
C ILE A 25 5.76 -6.43 10.06
N ASN A 26 5.62 -7.57 10.73
CA ASN A 26 4.54 -8.52 10.43
C ASN A 26 3.16 -7.88 10.65
N ALA A 27 2.97 -7.14 11.73
CA ALA A 27 1.72 -6.43 12.01
C ALA A 27 1.42 -5.37 10.93
N MET A 28 2.45 -4.62 10.51
CA MET A 28 2.29 -3.60 9.46
C MET A 28 2.02 -4.23 8.08
N SER A 29 2.58 -5.40 7.81
CA SER A 29 2.27 -6.17 6.60
C SER A 29 0.79 -6.54 6.53
N VAL A 30 0.21 -6.97 7.65
CA VAL A 30 -1.22 -7.27 7.76
C VAL A 30 -2.05 -6.01 7.48
N GLU A 31 -1.68 -4.87 8.08
CA GLU A 31 -2.37 -3.60 7.87
C GLU A 31 -2.25 -3.11 6.42
N CYS A 32 -1.10 -3.30 5.79
CA CYS A 32 -0.89 -3.00 4.37
C CYS A 32 -1.84 -3.81 3.49
N ASN A 33 -1.93 -5.12 3.73
CA ASN A 33 -2.83 -6.00 2.99
C ASN A 33 -4.29 -5.59 3.15
N LYS A 34 -4.71 -5.23 4.36
CA LYS A 34 -6.05 -4.69 4.61
C LYS A 34 -6.30 -3.41 3.83
N ALA A 35 -5.35 -2.48 3.86
CA ALA A 35 -5.47 -1.21 3.15
C ALA A 35 -5.61 -1.41 1.63
N VAL A 36 -4.84 -2.33 1.05
CA VAL A 36 -4.96 -2.66 -0.38
C VAL A 36 -6.31 -3.29 -0.68
N THR A 37 -6.70 -4.33 0.07
CA THR A 37 -7.90 -5.13 -0.22
C THR A 37 -9.19 -4.41 0.09
N ASN A 38 -9.20 -3.45 1.02
CA ASN A 38 -10.35 -2.60 1.30
C ASN A 38 -10.72 -1.71 0.11
N GLY A 39 -9.82 -1.57 -0.84
CA GLY A 39 -10.10 -0.91 -2.10
C GLY A 39 -10.01 0.61 -2.05
N PHE A 40 -10.67 1.23 -2.99
CA PHE A 40 -10.50 2.65 -3.29
C PHE A 40 -11.79 3.27 -3.82
N ASP A 41 -11.89 4.57 -3.66
CA ASP A 41 -12.94 5.38 -4.26
C ASP A 41 -12.44 5.99 -5.56
N VAL A 42 -13.35 6.11 -6.52
CA VAL A 42 -13.07 6.71 -7.82
C VAL A 42 -14.30 7.43 -8.36
N VAL A 43 -14.10 8.55 -9.03
CA VAL A 43 -15.18 9.28 -9.73
C VAL A 43 -15.19 8.80 -11.18
N LEU A 44 -16.34 8.35 -11.65
CA LEU A 44 -16.54 7.90 -13.03
C LEU A 44 -17.26 8.97 -13.87
N ALA A 45 -17.55 8.64 -15.12
CA ALA A 45 -18.16 9.59 -16.08
C ALA A 45 -19.52 10.15 -15.62
N ASP A 46 -20.25 9.42 -14.78
CA ASP A 46 -21.51 9.87 -14.18
C ASP A 46 -21.33 10.99 -13.12
N GLY A 47 -20.08 11.33 -12.78
CA GLY A 47 -19.75 12.32 -11.75
C GLY A 47 -19.92 11.87 -10.32
N LEU A 48 -20.27 10.60 -10.10
CA LEU A 48 -20.48 10.02 -8.77
C LEU A 48 -19.23 9.31 -8.28
N VAL A 49 -19.11 9.22 -6.95
CA VAL A 49 -18.07 8.43 -6.29
C VAL A 49 -18.50 6.98 -6.23
N HIS A 50 -17.64 6.09 -6.71
CA HIS A 50 -17.85 4.65 -6.69
C HIS A 50 -16.74 3.99 -5.88
N HIS A 51 -17.07 2.93 -5.14
CA HIS A 51 -16.09 2.18 -4.35
C HIS A 51 -15.89 0.78 -4.91
N PHE A 52 -14.62 0.43 -5.16
CA PHE A 52 -14.22 -0.89 -5.63
C PHE A 52 -13.28 -1.55 -4.63
N ASP A 53 -13.60 -2.77 -4.22
CA ASP A 53 -12.67 -3.59 -3.44
C ASP A 53 -11.50 -4.01 -4.32
N LEU A 54 -10.36 -4.33 -3.70
CA LEU A 54 -9.17 -4.76 -4.42
C LEU A 54 -8.57 -6.00 -3.74
N THR A 55 -9.38 -7.05 -3.60
CA THR A 55 -8.90 -8.37 -3.17
C THR A 55 -7.96 -8.95 -4.22
N ILE A 56 -7.25 -10.02 -3.87
CA ILE A 56 -6.39 -10.72 -4.85
C ILE A 56 -7.22 -11.18 -6.06
N GLU A 57 -8.44 -11.68 -5.83
CA GLU A 57 -9.34 -12.07 -6.93
C GLU A 57 -9.72 -10.87 -7.79
N ASP A 58 -10.02 -9.72 -7.18
CA ASP A 58 -10.33 -8.50 -7.90
C ASP A 58 -9.15 -8.05 -8.77
N GLN A 59 -7.93 -8.14 -8.25
CA GLN A 59 -6.71 -7.81 -8.99
C GLN A 59 -6.56 -8.69 -10.23
N LEU A 60 -6.78 -10.00 -10.08
CA LEU A 60 -6.72 -10.95 -11.19
C LEU A 60 -7.84 -10.68 -12.21
N ASN A 61 -9.04 -10.37 -11.73
CA ASN A 61 -10.16 -10.04 -12.60
C ASN A 61 -9.88 -8.79 -13.44
N LEU A 62 -9.29 -7.76 -12.84
CA LEU A 62 -8.91 -6.54 -13.56
C LEU A 62 -7.88 -6.82 -14.66
N ILE A 63 -6.92 -7.72 -14.41
CA ILE A 63 -5.96 -8.17 -15.42
C ILE A 63 -6.68 -8.84 -16.61
N SER A 64 -7.66 -9.72 -16.32
CA SER A 64 -8.47 -10.38 -17.34
C SER A 64 -9.25 -9.38 -18.20
N LEU A 65 -9.83 -8.35 -17.55
CA LEU A 65 -10.54 -7.30 -18.27
C LEU A 65 -9.62 -6.49 -19.18
N LYS A 66 -8.39 -6.24 -18.74
CA LYS A 66 -7.38 -5.56 -19.55
C LYS A 66 -7.05 -6.37 -20.81
N GLU A 67 -6.95 -7.70 -20.70
CA GLU A 67 -6.75 -8.59 -21.83
C GLU A 67 -7.93 -8.56 -22.81
N MET A 68 -9.16 -8.53 -22.29
CA MET A 68 -10.37 -8.42 -23.12
C MET A 68 -10.37 -7.11 -23.93
N ILE A 69 -10.00 -6.01 -23.31
CA ILE A 69 -9.90 -4.70 -23.98
C ILE A 69 -8.81 -4.73 -25.05
N SER A 70 -7.66 -5.32 -24.74
CA SER A 70 -6.56 -5.47 -25.72
C SER A 70 -6.98 -6.32 -26.92
N ALA A 71 -7.92 -7.25 -26.74
CA ALA A 71 -8.47 -8.07 -27.80
C ALA A 71 -9.62 -7.39 -28.56
N GLY A 72 -9.97 -6.14 -28.23
CA GLY A 72 -10.95 -5.34 -28.98
C GLY A 72 -12.30 -5.15 -28.30
N ALA A 73 -12.48 -5.58 -27.03
CA ALA A 73 -13.73 -5.35 -26.31
C ALA A 73 -13.97 -3.84 -26.13
N THR A 74 -15.21 -3.40 -26.38
CA THR A 74 -15.63 -2.00 -26.23
C THR A 74 -16.28 -1.73 -24.88
N GLU A 75 -16.71 -2.78 -24.18
CA GLU A 75 -17.22 -2.74 -22.83
C GLU A 75 -16.91 -4.07 -22.14
N VAL A 76 -16.87 -4.07 -20.82
CA VAL A 76 -16.51 -5.26 -20.02
C VAL A 76 -17.40 -5.38 -18.80
N PRO A 77 -17.70 -6.61 -18.33
CA PRO A 77 -18.49 -6.80 -17.12
C PRO A 77 -17.64 -6.61 -15.87
N TYR A 78 -18.14 -5.85 -14.93
CA TYR A 78 -17.52 -5.69 -13.61
C TYR A 78 -18.56 -5.24 -12.59
N HIS A 79 -18.16 -5.10 -11.33
CA HIS A 79 -19.06 -4.61 -10.28
C HIS A 79 -18.30 -3.82 -9.22
N GLU A 80 -18.93 -2.80 -8.69
CA GLU A 80 -18.44 -2.14 -7.47
C GLU A 80 -18.89 -2.95 -6.24
N LYS A 81 -18.32 -2.62 -5.09
CA LYS A 81 -18.59 -3.32 -3.83
C LYS A 81 -20.10 -3.36 -3.53
N GLY A 82 -20.59 -4.57 -3.31
CA GLY A 82 -21.98 -4.80 -2.92
C GLY A 82 -23.01 -4.64 -4.03
N CYS A 83 -22.58 -4.41 -5.26
CA CYS A 83 -23.47 -4.22 -6.42
C CYS A 83 -23.43 -5.43 -7.35
N LEU A 84 -24.48 -5.53 -8.17
CA LEU A 84 -24.51 -6.54 -9.24
C LEU A 84 -23.56 -6.18 -10.37
N CYS A 85 -23.10 -7.18 -11.09
CA CYS A 85 -22.29 -6.97 -12.30
C CYS A 85 -23.09 -6.18 -13.33
N LYS A 86 -22.38 -5.26 -13.99
CA LYS A 86 -22.90 -4.50 -15.12
C LYS A 86 -21.79 -4.30 -16.15
N MET A 87 -22.15 -3.88 -17.34
CA MET A 87 -21.18 -3.53 -18.36
C MET A 87 -20.62 -2.14 -18.09
N TYR A 88 -19.30 -2.03 -18.10
CA TYR A 88 -18.57 -0.76 -18.00
C TYR A 88 -17.98 -0.42 -19.34
N SER A 89 -18.00 0.85 -19.71
CA SER A 89 -17.27 1.34 -20.88
C SER A 89 -15.77 1.17 -20.68
N VAL A 90 -15.02 1.10 -21.78
CA VAL A 90 -13.55 1.06 -21.73
C VAL A 90 -13.00 2.27 -21.01
N GLU A 91 -13.60 3.45 -21.22
CA GLU A 91 -13.19 4.69 -20.54
C GLU A 91 -13.32 4.58 -19.04
N ASP A 92 -14.47 4.15 -18.53
CA ASP A 92 -14.71 4.02 -17.09
C ASP A 92 -13.84 2.93 -16.47
N ILE A 93 -13.76 1.76 -17.07
CA ILE A 93 -12.96 0.67 -16.51
C ILE A 93 -11.46 0.97 -16.53
N THR A 94 -10.99 1.76 -17.50
CA THR A 94 -9.60 2.22 -17.54
C THR A 94 -9.30 3.14 -16.35
N VAL A 95 -10.22 4.04 -16.02
CA VAL A 95 -10.10 4.89 -14.81
C VAL A 95 -10.02 4.02 -13.55
N VAL A 96 -10.87 2.98 -13.45
CA VAL A 96 -10.85 2.02 -12.32
C VAL A 96 -9.51 1.31 -12.25
N MET A 97 -9.00 0.78 -13.36
CA MET A 97 -7.73 0.07 -13.42
C MET A 97 -6.54 0.95 -13.03
N ASP A 98 -6.51 2.17 -13.53
CA ASP A 98 -5.45 3.13 -13.22
C ASP A 98 -5.44 3.48 -11.72
N LYS A 99 -6.62 3.69 -11.16
CA LYS A 99 -6.76 3.97 -9.72
C LYS A 99 -6.39 2.76 -8.88
N ALA A 100 -6.77 1.56 -9.30
CA ALA A 100 -6.41 0.31 -8.63
C ALA A 100 -4.89 0.13 -8.59
N SER A 101 -4.21 0.34 -9.71
CA SER A 101 -2.76 0.26 -9.81
C SER A 101 -2.07 1.29 -8.92
N ALA A 102 -2.54 2.54 -8.94
CA ALA A 102 -2.01 3.61 -8.10
C ALA A 102 -2.19 3.32 -6.62
N HIS A 103 -3.37 2.83 -6.22
CA HIS A 103 -3.70 2.45 -4.84
C HIS A 103 -2.77 1.35 -4.33
N LYS A 104 -2.64 0.27 -5.09
CA LYS A 104 -1.76 -0.85 -4.76
C LYS A 104 -0.31 -0.42 -4.68
N THR A 105 0.18 0.31 -5.68
CA THR A 105 1.56 0.80 -5.73
C THR A 105 1.87 1.71 -4.54
N TYR A 106 0.97 2.61 -4.19
CA TYR A 106 1.14 3.48 -3.03
C TYR A 106 1.35 2.67 -1.75
N HIS A 107 0.46 1.72 -1.46
CA HIS A 107 0.54 0.94 -0.22
C HIS A 107 1.77 0.03 -0.18
N LEU A 108 2.14 -0.61 -1.29
CA LEU A 108 3.35 -1.43 -1.36
C LEU A 108 4.60 -0.58 -1.13
N THR A 109 4.65 0.59 -1.74
CA THR A 109 5.78 1.53 -1.62
C THR A 109 5.84 2.12 -0.21
N TYR A 110 4.70 2.47 0.35
CA TYR A 110 4.60 2.95 1.74
C TYR A 110 5.10 1.88 2.72
N PHE A 111 4.61 0.66 2.61
CA PHE A 111 5.02 -0.44 3.50
C PHE A 111 6.52 -0.73 3.37
N ASN A 112 7.06 -0.71 2.17
CA ASN A 112 8.50 -0.90 1.94
C ASN A 112 9.33 0.14 2.70
N SER A 113 8.95 1.41 2.64
CA SER A 113 9.62 2.48 3.37
C SER A 113 9.37 2.39 4.88
N LEU A 114 8.17 2.02 5.31
CA LEU A 114 7.84 1.82 6.73
C LEU A 114 8.69 0.70 7.33
N LYS A 115 8.87 -0.40 6.61
CA LYS A 115 9.75 -1.49 7.01
C LYS A 115 11.19 -1.01 7.18
N ASN A 116 11.69 -0.22 6.23
CA ASN A 116 13.02 0.37 6.32
C ASN A 116 13.16 1.26 7.57
N TYR A 117 12.15 2.08 7.83
CA TYR A 117 12.13 2.91 9.05
C TYR A 117 12.20 2.06 10.32
N ILE A 118 11.33 1.05 10.44
CA ILE A 118 11.28 0.17 11.62
C ILE A 118 12.63 -0.52 11.85
N MET A 119 13.28 -0.98 10.78
CA MET A 119 14.60 -1.64 10.86
C MET A 119 15.71 -0.72 11.38
N ASN A 120 15.53 0.59 11.34
CA ASN A 120 16.49 1.59 11.77
C ASN A 120 16.14 2.25 13.12
N ILE A 121 15.05 1.85 13.75
CA ILE A 121 14.69 2.32 15.11
C ILE A 121 15.46 1.49 16.13
N ASN A 122 16.12 2.18 17.09
CA ASN A 122 16.94 1.54 18.10
C ASN A 122 16.30 1.49 19.49
N GLU A 123 15.13 2.09 19.67
CA GLU A 123 14.39 2.12 20.92
C GLU A 123 13.12 1.28 20.81
N ILE A 124 12.94 0.32 21.71
CA ILE A 124 11.75 -0.55 21.70
C ILE A 124 10.46 0.26 21.80
N SER A 125 10.44 1.30 22.66
CA SER A 125 9.27 2.16 22.80
C SER A 125 8.89 2.90 21.52
N GLU A 126 9.87 3.29 20.71
CA GLU A 126 9.61 3.90 19.40
C GLU A 126 9.04 2.88 18.39
N VAL A 127 9.56 1.65 18.41
CA VAL A 127 9.01 0.58 17.56
C VAL A 127 7.55 0.30 17.95
N ASP A 128 7.27 0.20 19.22
CA ASP A 128 5.91 -0.05 19.73
C ASP A 128 4.92 1.06 19.32
N GLY A 129 5.41 2.30 19.22
CA GLY A 129 4.59 3.45 18.82
C GLY A 129 4.29 3.52 17.33
N VAL A 130 4.92 2.71 16.48
CA VAL A 130 4.69 2.73 15.03
C VAL A 130 3.30 2.15 14.72
N GLN A 131 2.53 2.90 13.93
CA GLN A 131 1.23 2.47 13.41
C GLN A 131 1.19 2.67 11.91
N TYR A 132 0.37 1.87 11.23
CA TYR A 132 0.21 2.00 9.78
C TYR A 132 -0.46 3.34 9.46
N GLY A 133 0.13 4.10 8.54
CA GLY A 133 -0.36 5.42 8.14
C GLY A 133 0.41 6.60 8.74
N ILE A 134 1.38 6.35 9.63
CA ILE A 134 2.22 7.42 10.17
C ILE A 134 3.06 8.06 9.06
N GLU A 135 3.46 9.31 9.29
CA GLU A 135 4.45 9.95 8.44
C GLU A 135 5.82 9.33 8.69
N ILE A 136 6.46 8.85 7.61
CA ILE A 136 7.80 8.26 7.70
C ILE A 136 8.82 9.36 7.48
N PRO A 137 9.88 9.47 8.35
CA PRO A 137 10.95 10.44 8.09
C PRO A 137 11.53 10.27 6.69
N ALA A 138 11.73 11.38 5.98
CA ALA A 138 12.13 11.40 4.57
C ALA A 138 13.37 10.56 4.28
N GLU A 139 14.33 10.50 5.22
CA GLU A 139 15.57 9.73 5.07
C GLU A 139 15.34 8.21 4.93
N TYR A 140 14.19 7.71 5.39
CA TYR A 140 13.83 6.29 5.28
C TYR A 140 12.88 6.00 4.12
N CYS A 141 12.36 7.03 3.46
CA CYS A 141 11.46 6.90 2.33
C CYS A 141 12.22 6.60 1.04
N SER A 142 11.64 5.72 0.20
CA SER A 142 12.13 5.53 -1.15
C SER A 142 11.89 6.78 -2.01
N GLU A 143 12.67 6.95 -3.05
CA GLU A 143 12.45 8.03 -4.03
C GLU A 143 11.06 7.96 -4.65
N ILE A 144 10.56 6.74 -4.87
CA ILE A 144 9.23 6.51 -5.43
C ILE A 144 8.15 7.06 -4.49
N LEU A 145 8.24 6.76 -3.19
CA LEU A 145 7.27 7.24 -2.20
C LEU A 145 7.30 8.77 -2.12
N LEU A 146 8.46 9.38 -2.07
CA LEU A 146 8.61 10.83 -2.06
C LEU A 146 8.02 11.47 -3.32
N SER A 147 8.23 10.85 -4.48
CA SER A 147 7.65 11.30 -5.75
C SER A 147 6.12 11.24 -5.75
N ILE A 148 5.53 10.19 -5.21
CA ILE A 148 4.07 10.06 -5.10
C ILE A 148 3.50 11.12 -4.15
N ALA A 149 4.18 11.39 -3.03
CA ALA A 149 3.74 12.36 -2.03
C ALA A 149 3.75 13.81 -2.55
N GLU A 150 4.58 14.13 -3.54
CA GLU A 150 4.67 15.44 -4.17
C GLU A 150 3.56 15.70 -5.21
N GLN A 151 2.81 14.68 -5.59
CA GLN A 151 1.68 14.82 -6.51
C GLN A 151 0.38 15.22 -5.73
#